data_ebb6ec72473c9f27537d45960700432f
#
_entry.id   ebb6ec72473c9f27537d45960700432f
#
_cell.length_a   1.000
_cell.length_b   1.000
_cell.length_c   1.000
_cell.angle_alpha   90.00
_cell.angle_beta   90.00
_cell.angle_gamma   90.00
#
_symmetry.space_group_name_H-M   'P 1'
#
loop_
_entity.id
_entity.type
_entity.pdbx_description
1 polymer ?
#
loop_
_entity_poly.entity_id
_entity_poly.type
_entity_poly.pdbx_seq_one_letter_code
_entity_poly.pdbx_strand_id
1 'polypeptide(L)'
;MIHLQNSLMTETFGSIDITTHIRVGELIYGIQSEGTPDKNLKQIFSLKGKIAGIRNLENSNYLAYNLKSDLKLNECRFIAKIKIGYGDGFLKINENTKCLINGREFKISLITMDNSFIEVDETVKEGDEVIFYPDISFSRPVFNMSIYELLTILNSRIERVLD
;
A
#
# COMPACT_ATOMS: atom_id res chain seq x y z
N MET A 1 25.51 -6.31 -26.71
CA MET A 1 24.26 -5.93 -26.08
C MET A 1 24.23 -4.43 -25.93
N ILE A 2 23.25 -3.77 -26.52
CA ILE A 2 23.05 -2.30 -26.40
C ILE A 2 21.70 -2.09 -25.71
N HIS A 3 21.71 -1.44 -24.54
CA HIS A 3 20.52 -1.17 -23.76
C HIS A 3 20.56 0.26 -23.19
N LEU A 4 19.77 1.15 -23.73
CA LEU A 4 19.67 2.54 -23.29
C LEU A 4 18.34 2.81 -22.54
N GLN A 5 17.30 2.07 -22.89
CA GLN A 5 15.95 2.34 -22.44
C GLN A 5 15.65 1.73 -21.08
N ASN A 6 15.10 2.54 -20.18
CA ASN A 6 14.39 2.12 -18.96
C ASN A 6 12.87 2.12 -19.23
N SER A 7 12.06 1.89 -18.18
CA SER A 7 10.60 1.89 -18.29
C SER A 7 10.07 3.18 -18.92
N LEU A 8 10.42 4.34 -18.39
CA LEU A 8 9.94 5.64 -18.87
C LEU A 8 10.32 5.90 -20.33
N MET A 9 11.57 5.64 -20.71
CA MET A 9 12.01 5.80 -22.11
C MET A 9 11.27 4.85 -23.04
N THR A 10 10.99 3.63 -22.61
CA THR A 10 10.24 2.64 -23.40
C THR A 10 8.79 3.09 -23.63
N GLU A 11 8.15 3.63 -22.60
CA GLU A 11 6.81 4.21 -22.68
C GLU A 11 6.75 5.42 -23.60
N THR A 12 7.75 6.30 -23.50
CA THR A 12 7.77 7.58 -24.22
C THR A 12 8.10 7.42 -25.72
N PHE A 13 9.08 6.59 -26.03
CA PHE A 13 9.68 6.51 -27.36
C PHE A 13 9.44 5.17 -28.08
N GLY A 14 8.82 4.18 -27.43
CA GLY A 14 8.70 2.85 -27.99
C GLY A 14 10.07 2.17 -28.19
N SER A 15 10.19 1.32 -29.19
CA SER A 15 11.47 0.70 -29.55
C SER A 15 12.39 1.69 -30.28
N ILE A 16 13.67 1.71 -29.92
CA ILE A 16 14.71 2.49 -30.60
C ILE A 16 15.59 1.51 -31.38
N ASP A 17 15.73 1.69 -32.68
CA ASP A 17 16.36 0.71 -33.61
C ASP A 17 17.79 0.30 -33.22
N ILE A 18 18.56 1.20 -32.58
CA ILE A 18 19.91 0.90 -32.13
C ILE A 18 19.94 0.01 -30.87
N THR A 19 18.83 -0.14 -30.17
CA THR A 19 18.78 -0.93 -28.93
C THR A 19 18.40 -2.36 -29.21
N THR A 20 19.13 -3.30 -28.60
CA THR A 20 18.85 -4.73 -28.68
C THR A 20 18.09 -5.24 -27.44
N HIS A 21 18.09 -4.47 -26.37
CA HIS A 21 17.49 -4.82 -25.09
C HIS A 21 16.95 -3.58 -24.39
N ILE A 22 15.91 -3.77 -23.58
CA ILE A 22 15.34 -2.75 -22.70
C ILE A 22 15.50 -3.19 -21.23
N ARG A 23 15.56 -2.22 -20.32
CA ARG A 23 15.61 -2.45 -18.88
C ARG A 23 14.33 -1.96 -18.24
N VAL A 24 13.33 -2.80 -18.24
CA VAL A 24 12.04 -2.50 -17.61
C VAL A 24 12.00 -2.96 -16.16
N GLY A 25 11.34 -2.22 -15.32
CA GLY A 25 11.08 -2.55 -13.93
C GLY A 25 9.63 -2.29 -13.60
N GLU A 26 9.21 -1.04 -13.44
CA GLU A 26 7.82 -0.67 -13.08
C GLU A 26 6.78 -1.25 -14.05
N LEU A 27 7.06 -1.25 -15.35
CA LEU A 27 6.17 -1.81 -16.35
C LEU A 27 5.89 -3.31 -16.15
N ILE A 28 6.86 -4.07 -15.62
CA ILE A 28 6.64 -5.50 -15.31
C ILE A 28 5.58 -5.65 -14.23
N TYR A 29 5.51 -4.70 -13.29
CA TYR A 29 4.51 -4.70 -12.23
C TYR A 29 3.17 -4.07 -12.65
N GLY A 30 3.05 -3.69 -13.93
CA GLY A 30 1.87 -3.02 -14.46
C GLY A 30 1.71 -1.59 -13.95
N ILE A 31 2.82 -0.93 -13.65
CA ILE A 31 2.86 0.42 -13.09
C ILE A 31 3.53 1.36 -14.07
N GLN A 32 2.95 2.54 -14.22
CA GLN A 32 3.47 3.64 -15.03
C GLN A 32 3.97 4.77 -14.12
N SER A 33 5.21 5.17 -14.31
CA SER A 33 5.85 6.20 -13.46
C SER A 33 5.35 7.60 -13.74
N GLU A 34 5.12 7.93 -15.00
CA GLU A 34 4.75 9.26 -15.47
C GLU A 34 3.90 9.17 -16.74
N GLY A 35 3.28 10.28 -17.10
CA GLY A 35 2.52 10.41 -18.35
C GLY A 35 1.02 10.07 -18.24
N THR A 36 0.38 9.89 -19.38
CA THR A 36 -1.04 9.49 -19.45
C THR A 36 -1.16 8.01 -19.12
N PRO A 37 -2.03 7.63 -18.19
CA PRO A 37 -2.19 6.23 -17.81
C PRO A 37 -2.51 5.33 -19.02
N ASP A 38 -1.67 4.32 -19.25
CA ASP A 38 -1.95 3.29 -20.25
C ASP A 38 -2.97 2.29 -19.68
N LYS A 39 -4.14 2.24 -20.29
CA LYS A 39 -5.24 1.35 -19.88
C LYS A 39 -4.93 -0.14 -20.02
N ASN A 40 -3.87 -0.49 -20.76
CA ASN A 40 -3.44 -1.88 -20.91
C ASN A 40 -2.51 -2.34 -19.77
N LEU A 41 -1.91 -1.40 -19.03
CA LEU A 41 -1.13 -1.73 -17.86
C LEU A 41 -2.06 -2.03 -16.68
N LYS A 42 -1.81 -3.14 -16.02
CA LYS A 42 -2.57 -3.57 -14.84
C LYS A 42 -1.59 -3.92 -13.74
N GLN A 43 -1.79 -3.35 -12.57
CA GLN A 43 -1.04 -3.71 -11.37
C GLN A 43 -1.18 -5.21 -11.10
N ILE A 44 -0.07 -5.93 -11.04
CA ILE A 44 -0.04 -7.39 -10.89
C ILE A 44 0.30 -7.84 -9.46
N PHE A 45 0.32 -6.96 -8.51
CA PHE A 45 0.57 -7.29 -7.10
C PHE A 45 -0.45 -6.61 -6.20
N SER A 46 -0.65 -7.17 -5.02
CA SER A 46 -1.37 -6.55 -3.92
C SER A 46 -0.70 -6.91 -2.60
N LEU A 47 -0.64 -5.98 -1.66
CA LEU A 47 -0.27 -6.26 -0.28
C LEU A 47 -1.55 -6.54 0.49
N LYS A 48 -1.68 -7.76 1.01
CA LYS A 48 -2.88 -8.21 1.71
C LYS A 48 -2.58 -8.54 3.17
N GLY A 49 -3.57 -8.34 4.02
CA GLY A 49 -3.56 -8.76 5.40
C GLY A 49 -4.93 -9.21 5.85
N LYS A 50 -5.02 -9.79 7.04
CA LYS A 50 -6.31 -10.14 7.66
C LYS A 50 -6.47 -9.37 8.96
N ILE A 51 -7.71 -8.98 9.23
CA ILE A 51 -8.06 -8.36 10.51
C ILE A 51 -7.86 -9.37 11.63
N ALA A 52 -6.96 -9.04 12.55
CA ALA A 52 -6.60 -9.88 13.69
C ALA A 52 -7.42 -9.57 14.96
N GLY A 53 -8.19 -8.51 14.93
CA GLY A 53 -9.09 -8.14 16.03
C GLY A 53 -9.67 -6.75 15.81
N ILE A 54 -10.85 -6.52 16.38
CA ILE A 54 -11.56 -5.23 16.34
C ILE A 54 -11.80 -4.77 17.77
N ARG A 55 -11.58 -3.49 18.02
CA ARG A 55 -11.82 -2.87 19.32
C ARG A 55 -12.82 -1.73 19.20
N ASN A 56 -13.81 -1.72 20.05
CA ASN A 56 -14.69 -0.56 20.26
C ASN A 56 -13.96 0.48 21.12
N LEU A 57 -13.95 1.72 20.70
CA LEU A 57 -13.27 2.84 21.35
C LEU A 57 -14.17 3.62 22.33
N GLU A 58 -15.46 3.33 22.44
CA GLU A 58 -16.39 4.06 23.31
C GLU A 58 -15.94 4.16 24.77
N ASN A 59 -15.09 3.22 25.20
CA ASN A 59 -14.60 3.12 26.58
C ASN A 59 -13.09 3.38 26.71
N SER A 60 -12.39 3.84 25.69
CA SER A 60 -10.93 3.97 25.76
C SER A 60 -10.37 4.89 24.67
N ASN A 61 -9.75 5.97 25.12
CA ASN A 61 -9.06 6.93 24.25
C ASN A 61 -7.61 6.51 23.92
N TYR A 62 -7.22 5.25 24.16
CA TYR A 62 -5.85 4.80 23.99
C TYR A 62 -5.73 3.74 22.91
N LEU A 63 -4.87 3.99 21.93
CA LEU A 63 -4.50 3.08 20.88
C LEU A 63 -2.97 2.94 20.86
N ALA A 64 -2.38 1.76 21.13
CA ALA A 64 -0.93 1.48 21.20
C ALA A 64 -0.10 2.36 22.19
N TYR A 65 1.17 2.60 21.91
CA TYR A 65 2.17 3.03 22.89
C TYR A 65 2.02 4.45 23.48
N ASN A 66 1.33 5.39 22.85
CA ASN A 66 1.42 6.79 23.26
C ASN A 66 0.21 7.64 22.87
N LEU A 67 -0.90 7.32 23.40
CA LEU A 67 -2.10 7.65 22.70
C LEU A 67 -3.03 8.54 23.42
N LYS A 68 -2.53 9.69 23.70
CA LYS A 68 -3.40 10.83 23.92
C LYS A 68 -3.54 11.61 22.62
N SER A 69 -4.78 11.83 22.23
CA SER A 69 -5.25 13.07 21.63
C SER A 69 -4.91 13.42 20.17
N ASP A 70 -3.86 12.93 19.57
CA ASP A 70 -3.53 13.42 18.21
C ASP A 70 -4.18 12.63 17.10
N LEU A 71 -4.67 11.44 17.38
CA LEU A 71 -5.65 10.79 16.53
C LEU A 71 -6.98 11.52 16.75
N LYS A 72 -7.26 12.50 15.93
CA LYS A 72 -8.62 12.99 15.73
C LYS A 72 -9.38 11.82 15.09
N LEU A 73 -9.76 10.86 15.93
CA LEU A 73 -10.70 9.79 15.59
C LEU A 73 -12.05 10.50 15.43
N ASN A 74 -12.21 11.14 14.30
CA ASN A 74 -13.44 11.84 13.96
C ASN A 74 -14.53 10.78 13.83
N GLU A 75 -15.29 10.57 14.92
CA GLU A 75 -16.50 9.77 14.95
C GLU A 75 -16.33 8.26 14.73
N CYS A 76 -15.09 7.75 14.61
CA CYS A 76 -14.86 6.33 14.47
C CYS A 76 -15.04 5.62 15.81
N ARG A 77 -15.97 4.65 15.86
CA ARG A 77 -16.23 3.84 17.05
C ARG A 77 -15.36 2.59 17.13
N PHE A 78 -14.87 2.10 16.00
CA PHE A 78 -14.17 0.83 15.91
C PHE A 78 -12.81 0.97 15.24
N ILE A 79 -11.83 0.27 15.80
CA ILE A 79 -10.49 0.15 15.23
C ILE A 79 -10.19 -1.33 14.97
N ALA A 80 -9.84 -1.64 13.72
CA ALA A 80 -9.32 -2.94 13.33
C ALA A 80 -7.80 -2.96 13.45
N LYS A 81 -7.25 -4.06 13.95
CA LYS A 81 -5.82 -4.34 14.03
C LYS A 81 -5.43 -5.38 12.99
N ILE A 82 -4.37 -5.09 12.24
CA ILE A 82 -3.76 -6.00 11.26
C ILE A 82 -2.31 -6.23 11.65
N LYS A 83 -1.81 -7.46 11.50
CA LYS A 83 -0.43 -7.83 11.83
C LYS A 83 0.53 -7.53 10.68
N ILE A 84 0.59 -6.25 10.29
CA ILE A 84 1.54 -5.69 9.32
C ILE A 84 1.95 -4.33 9.85
N GLY A 85 3.25 -4.06 9.96
CA GLY A 85 3.77 -2.81 10.47
C GLY A 85 5.07 -2.38 9.80
N TYR A 86 5.72 -1.32 10.33
CA TYR A 86 6.94 -0.83 9.71
C TYR A 86 8.12 -1.82 9.81
N GLY A 87 8.10 -2.77 10.74
CA GLY A 87 9.06 -3.88 10.78
C GLY A 87 8.93 -4.85 9.61
N ASP A 88 7.80 -4.85 8.91
CA ASP A 88 7.56 -5.62 7.70
C ASP A 88 7.83 -4.81 6.42
N GLY A 89 8.23 -3.54 6.57
CA GLY A 89 8.42 -2.59 5.48
C GLY A 89 7.18 -1.77 5.14
N PHE A 90 6.07 -1.93 5.87
CA PHE A 90 4.89 -1.08 5.70
C PHE A 90 5.05 0.19 6.53
N LEU A 91 5.74 1.18 5.96
CA LEU A 91 6.23 2.37 6.67
C LEU A 91 5.09 3.28 7.17
N LYS A 92 5.41 4.09 8.17
CA LYS A 92 4.50 5.10 8.75
C LYS A 92 4.02 6.16 7.77
N ILE A 93 4.69 6.35 6.65
CA ILE A 93 4.25 7.23 5.58
C ILE A 93 2.85 6.83 5.03
N ASN A 94 2.44 5.57 5.24
CA ASN A 94 1.11 5.07 4.90
C ASN A 94 0.02 5.50 5.90
N GLU A 95 0.36 6.13 7.02
CA GLU A 95 -0.64 6.70 7.94
C GLU A 95 -1.45 7.79 7.23
N ASN A 96 -2.75 7.84 7.48
CA ASN A 96 -3.74 8.68 6.84
C ASN A 96 -4.02 8.36 5.35
N THR A 97 -3.45 7.30 4.81
CA THR A 97 -3.86 6.76 3.50
C THR A 97 -5.04 5.80 3.64
N LYS A 98 -5.49 5.25 2.53
CA LYS A 98 -6.63 4.33 2.49
C LYS A 98 -6.22 2.92 2.12
N CYS A 99 -6.99 1.97 2.62
CA CYS A 99 -6.97 0.56 2.23
C CYS A 99 -8.39 0.12 1.85
N LEU A 100 -8.53 -1.04 1.22
CA LEU A 100 -9.83 -1.64 0.92
C LEU A 100 -10.11 -2.80 1.88
N ILE A 101 -11.35 -2.85 2.39
CA ILE A 101 -11.92 -3.98 3.13
C ILE A 101 -13.29 -4.23 2.54
N ASN A 102 -13.55 -5.44 2.05
CA ASN A 102 -14.82 -5.80 1.41
C ASN A 102 -15.24 -4.81 0.29
N GLY A 103 -14.26 -4.32 -0.50
CA GLY A 103 -14.49 -3.36 -1.59
C GLY A 103 -14.75 -1.91 -1.18
N ARG A 104 -14.68 -1.59 0.11
CA ARG A 104 -14.89 -0.23 0.65
C ARG A 104 -13.59 0.36 1.17
N GLU A 105 -13.44 1.66 1.05
CA GLU A 105 -12.25 2.39 1.53
C GLU A 105 -12.34 2.69 3.04
N PHE A 106 -11.24 2.41 3.73
CA PHE A 106 -11.05 2.72 5.14
C PHE A 106 -9.70 3.38 5.38
N LYS A 107 -9.63 4.26 6.38
CA LYS A 107 -8.44 5.04 6.69
C LYS A 107 -7.48 4.27 7.59
N ILE A 108 -6.21 4.27 7.24
CA ILE A 108 -5.12 3.77 8.09
C ILE A 108 -4.72 4.87 9.06
N SER A 109 -4.97 4.68 10.36
CA SER A 109 -4.78 5.73 11.37
C SER A 109 -3.42 5.67 12.05
N LEU A 110 -2.87 4.48 12.26
CA LEU A 110 -1.62 4.31 13.00
C LEU A 110 -0.88 3.08 12.51
N ILE A 111 0.44 3.18 12.42
CA ILE A 111 1.32 2.06 12.11
C ILE A 111 2.39 1.96 13.21
N THR A 112 2.49 0.78 13.82
CA THR A 112 3.52 0.41 14.79
C THR A 112 4.52 -0.56 14.17
N MET A 113 5.45 -1.09 14.95
CA MET A 113 6.45 -2.02 14.44
C MET A 113 5.83 -3.24 13.76
N ASP A 114 4.85 -3.86 14.41
CA ASP A 114 4.28 -5.14 13.98
C ASP A 114 2.78 -5.07 13.65
N ASN A 115 2.16 -3.90 13.76
CA ASN A 115 0.72 -3.78 13.54
C ASN A 115 0.36 -2.46 12.87
N SER A 116 -0.70 -2.51 12.07
CA SER A 116 -1.42 -1.35 11.56
C SER A 116 -2.82 -1.31 12.14
N PHE A 117 -3.35 -0.11 12.28
CA PHE A 117 -4.67 0.17 12.84
C PHE A 117 -5.50 0.99 11.85
N ILE A 118 -6.69 0.51 11.57
CA ILE A 118 -7.59 1.03 10.56
C ILE A 118 -8.90 1.46 11.24
N GLU A 119 -9.37 2.67 10.93
CA GLU A 119 -10.69 3.13 11.33
C GLU A 119 -11.74 2.35 10.54
N VAL A 120 -12.64 1.64 11.23
CA VAL A 120 -13.65 0.80 10.59
C VAL A 120 -15.03 1.03 11.18
N ASP A 121 -16.04 0.53 10.51
CA ASP A 121 -17.43 0.50 10.99
C ASP A 121 -17.86 -0.91 11.45
N GLU A 122 -19.09 -1.04 11.88
CA GLU A 122 -19.70 -2.27 12.39
C GLU A 122 -19.87 -3.39 11.37
N THR A 123 -19.70 -3.10 10.08
CA THR A 123 -19.84 -4.11 9.00
C THR A 123 -18.59 -4.95 8.85
N VAL A 124 -17.45 -4.47 9.36
CA VAL A 124 -16.14 -5.12 9.25
C VAL A 124 -15.99 -6.15 10.39
N LYS A 125 -15.39 -7.31 10.08
CA LYS A 125 -15.25 -8.44 11.00
C LYS A 125 -13.81 -8.93 11.11
N GLU A 126 -13.50 -9.62 12.20
CA GLU A 126 -12.25 -10.37 12.30
C GLU A 126 -12.15 -11.39 11.18
N GLY A 127 -10.96 -11.51 10.58
CA GLY A 127 -10.69 -12.39 9.46
C GLY A 127 -10.95 -11.77 8.10
N ASP A 128 -11.64 -10.63 8.00
CA ASP A 128 -11.81 -9.91 6.72
C ASP A 128 -10.46 -9.56 6.11
N GLU A 129 -10.38 -9.69 4.78
CA GLU A 129 -9.18 -9.34 4.03
C GLU A 129 -9.06 -7.82 3.90
N VAL A 130 -7.85 -7.33 4.15
CA VAL A 130 -7.46 -5.94 3.93
C VAL A 130 -6.51 -5.89 2.75
N ILE A 131 -6.80 -5.06 1.76
CA ILE A 131 -5.92 -4.80 0.61
C ILE A 131 -5.29 -3.43 0.81
N PHE A 132 -3.98 -3.43 1.05
CA PHE A 132 -3.15 -2.24 1.03
C PHE A 132 -2.72 -1.98 -0.42
N TYR A 133 -2.53 -0.73 -0.77
CA TYR A 133 -2.16 -0.34 -2.15
C TYR A 133 -3.13 -0.92 -3.20
N PRO A 134 -4.45 -0.67 -3.09
CA PRO A 134 -5.40 -1.15 -4.09
C PRO A 134 -5.09 -0.61 -5.49
N ASP A 135 -4.53 0.59 -5.55
CA ASP A 135 -3.91 1.19 -6.72
C ASP A 135 -2.71 2.04 -6.26
N ILE A 136 -1.51 1.55 -6.48
CA ILE A 136 -0.29 2.21 -6.02
C ILE A 136 0.02 3.49 -6.79
N SER A 137 -0.51 3.64 -8.01
CA SER A 137 -0.31 4.85 -8.82
C SER A 137 -0.94 6.07 -8.17
N PHE A 138 -2.07 5.90 -7.49
CA PHE A 138 -2.71 6.95 -6.70
C PHE A 138 -2.02 7.27 -5.38
N SER A 139 -1.21 6.35 -4.88
CA SER A 139 -0.48 6.54 -3.62
C SER A 139 0.78 7.39 -3.80
N ARG A 140 1.30 7.48 -5.00
CA ARG A 140 2.55 8.15 -5.32
C ARG A 140 2.63 9.63 -4.88
N PRO A 141 1.62 10.49 -5.14
CA PRO A 141 1.64 11.88 -4.72
C PRO A 141 1.67 12.04 -3.20
N VAL A 142 1.14 11.06 -2.47
CA VAL A 142 1.06 11.09 -1.00
C VAL A 142 2.41 10.74 -0.38
N PHE A 143 3.19 9.89 -1.03
CA PHE A 143 4.36 9.28 -0.40
C PHE A 143 5.67 10.02 -0.64
N ASN A 144 5.75 10.89 -1.63
CA ASN A 144 7.02 11.50 -2.04
C ASN A 144 8.19 10.47 -2.12
N MET A 145 7.83 9.24 -2.46
CA MET A 145 8.73 8.08 -2.64
C MET A 145 8.48 7.47 -4.01
N SER A 146 9.50 6.83 -4.56
CA SER A 146 9.30 6.03 -5.76
C SER A 146 8.53 4.76 -5.44
N ILE A 147 7.80 4.24 -6.42
CA ILE A 147 7.11 2.95 -6.29
C ILE A 147 8.10 1.82 -6.01
N TYR A 148 9.31 1.89 -6.57
CA TYR A 148 10.38 0.94 -6.27
C TYR A 148 10.76 0.91 -4.80
N GLU A 149 10.86 2.08 -4.17
CA GLU A 149 11.15 2.14 -2.74
C GLU A 149 10.05 1.46 -1.94
N LEU A 150 8.78 1.74 -2.25
CA LEU A 150 7.64 1.09 -1.58
C LEU A 150 7.65 -0.44 -1.73
N LEU A 151 8.04 -0.96 -2.88
CA LEU A 151 8.06 -2.40 -3.12
C LEU A 151 9.30 -3.10 -2.55
N THR A 152 10.48 -2.46 -2.65
CA THR A 152 11.74 -3.07 -2.24
C THR A 152 11.97 -3.08 -0.74
N ILE A 153 11.30 -2.19 0.00
CA ILE A 153 11.37 -2.18 1.46
C ILE A 153 10.51 -3.25 2.13
N LEU A 154 9.54 -3.84 1.39
CA LEU A 154 8.75 -4.94 1.93
C LEU A 154 9.65 -6.13 2.26
N ASN A 155 9.65 -6.49 3.53
CA ASN A 155 10.57 -7.45 4.13
C ASN A 155 10.20 -8.90 3.76
N SER A 156 11.16 -9.82 3.90
CA SER A 156 10.96 -11.25 3.66
C SER A 156 10.02 -11.94 4.68
N ARG A 157 9.65 -11.27 5.76
CA ARG A 157 8.60 -11.73 6.70
C ARG A 157 7.21 -11.77 6.05
N ILE A 158 6.99 -10.99 5.00
CA ILE A 158 5.75 -11.02 4.21
C ILE A 158 5.86 -12.17 3.22
N GLU A 159 4.95 -13.13 3.35
CA GLU A 159 4.85 -14.23 2.40
C GLU A 159 4.48 -13.70 1.00
N ARG A 160 5.11 -14.25 -0.02
CA ARG A 160 4.82 -13.93 -1.41
C ARG A 160 4.13 -15.11 -2.06
N VAL A 161 2.91 -14.89 -2.49
CA VAL A 161 2.04 -15.90 -3.08
C VAL A 161 1.78 -15.53 -4.54
N LEU A 162 1.77 -16.50 -5.42
CA LEU A 162 1.33 -16.35 -6.81
C LEU A 162 -0.13 -16.80 -6.87
N ASP A 163 -1.00 -15.90 -7.34
CA ASP A 163 -2.43 -16.17 -7.57
C ASP A 163 -2.67 -16.70 -8.99
#